data_3b28df5cce8752e00ec2c7d8c556bae0
#
_entry.id   3b28df5cce8752e00ec2c7d8c556bae0
#
_cell.length_a   1.000
_cell.length_b   1.000
_cell.length_c   1.000
_cell.angle_alpha   90.00
_cell.angle_beta   90.00
_cell.angle_gamma   90.00
#
_symmetry.space_group_name_H-M   'P 1'
#
loop_
_entity.id
_entity.type
_entity.pdbx_description
1 polymer ?
#
loop_
_entity_poly.entity_id
_entity_poly.type
_entity_poly.pdbx_seq_one_letter_code
_entity_poly.pdbx_strand_id
1 'polypeptide(L)'
;MINQNRLKNLLLELVRIDSHSRKEREVALCLKQYCEELGATVEIDDAGEKVGGNTGNVIARFAGTIPGAETIMMSAHMDTVVPGEGVKPIIDGDIIRTDGTTVLGGDDKSGCAIIIEVIRCLQEQNIPYAPIEAIFSICEEVGLLGAKNVDVDKLKARYGIVFDSDDPGFLFTKGPSQNYVDIEIHGLESHAGVFPEQGVSAIKIAAEAIHNMNLGRIDDETTANIGTITGGAATNIIPNFVHLRGEARSHDEAKLAAQCAEMVQCVEDAAARAPVVTLDGVTTKARVVANVERAYGAMNVPDDSRVVNLVIGAAARIGLEVKTLASGGGCDANVFNSKGIECANLGTGMRAIHTVKEWLDVKDMYSACEMTVEIMRLNGEQALAKG
;
A
#
# COMPACT_ATOMS: atom_id res chain seq x y z
N MET A 1 9.56 -29.41 -0.51
CA MET A 1 8.56 -29.03 -1.53
C MET A 1 7.32 -28.52 -0.82
N ILE A 2 6.73 -27.44 -1.30
CA ILE A 2 5.47 -26.89 -0.80
C ILE A 2 4.29 -27.81 -1.14
N ASN A 3 3.21 -27.72 -0.38
CA ASN A 3 1.96 -28.39 -0.73
C ASN A 3 1.09 -27.44 -1.58
N GLN A 4 1.23 -27.53 -2.91
CA GLN A 4 0.57 -26.66 -3.87
C GLN A 4 -0.95 -26.65 -3.73
N ASN A 5 -1.58 -27.84 -3.48
CA ASN A 5 -3.02 -27.91 -3.31
C ASN A 5 -3.49 -27.21 -2.02
N ARG A 6 -2.73 -27.33 -0.94
CA ARG A 6 -3.04 -26.68 0.33
C ARG A 6 -2.92 -25.17 0.20
N LEU A 7 -1.83 -24.66 -0.39
CA LEU A 7 -1.62 -23.23 -0.64
C LEU A 7 -2.75 -22.64 -1.49
N LYS A 8 -3.10 -23.30 -2.60
CA LYS A 8 -4.22 -22.88 -3.46
C LYS A 8 -5.55 -22.85 -2.69
N ASN A 9 -5.83 -23.91 -1.90
CA ASN A 9 -7.09 -23.98 -1.14
C ASN A 9 -7.14 -22.91 -0.05
N LEU A 10 -6.02 -22.61 0.60
CA LEU A 10 -5.94 -21.52 1.58
C LEU A 10 -6.22 -20.16 0.93
N LEU A 11 -5.62 -19.87 -0.24
CA LEU A 11 -5.96 -18.67 -0.99
C LEU A 11 -7.46 -18.61 -1.30
N LEU A 12 -8.05 -19.71 -1.82
CA LEU A 12 -9.48 -19.78 -2.14
C LEU A 12 -10.40 -19.61 -0.93
N GLU A 13 -9.93 -19.99 0.25
CA GLU A 13 -10.62 -19.73 1.51
C GLU A 13 -10.54 -18.24 1.86
N LEU A 14 -9.35 -17.68 1.89
CA LEU A 14 -9.12 -16.28 2.28
C LEU A 14 -9.84 -15.28 1.35
N VAL A 15 -9.81 -15.49 0.03
CA VAL A 15 -10.49 -14.57 -0.91
C VAL A 15 -12.02 -14.58 -0.78
N ARG A 16 -12.62 -15.64 -0.21
CA ARG A 16 -14.06 -15.68 0.07
C ARG A 16 -14.47 -14.95 1.34
N ILE A 17 -13.51 -14.56 2.17
CA ILE A 17 -13.77 -13.76 3.37
C ILE A 17 -13.77 -12.30 2.96
N ASP A 18 -14.90 -11.63 3.10
CA ASP A 18 -15.00 -10.19 2.82
C ASP A 18 -14.12 -9.41 3.80
N SER A 19 -13.25 -8.52 3.27
CA SER A 19 -12.30 -7.78 4.09
C SER A 19 -11.88 -6.45 3.45
N HIS A 20 -12.80 -5.67 2.91
CA HIS A 20 -12.42 -4.33 2.48
C HIS A 20 -11.92 -3.48 3.66
N SER A 21 -11.08 -2.49 3.37
CA SER A 21 -10.42 -1.67 4.40
C SER A 21 -11.36 -1.20 5.51
N ARG A 22 -10.94 -1.34 6.76
CA ARG A 22 -11.67 -1.14 8.04
C ARG A 22 -12.66 -2.24 8.39
N LYS A 23 -12.73 -3.35 7.64
CA LYS A 23 -13.67 -4.47 7.87
C LYS A 23 -12.98 -5.85 7.85
N GLU A 24 -11.72 -5.92 8.26
CA GLU A 24 -10.84 -7.07 8.12
C GLU A 24 -10.99 -8.12 9.24
N ARG A 25 -11.91 -7.93 10.20
CA ARG A 25 -12.00 -8.76 11.41
C ARG A 25 -12.06 -10.25 11.13
N GLU A 26 -12.87 -10.68 10.16
CA GLU A 26 -13.09 -12.11 9.92
C GLU A 26 -11.84 -12.76 9.33
N VAL A 27 -11.13 -12.09 8.40
CA VAL A 27 -9.86 -12.60 7.88
C VAL A 27 -8.77 -12.55 8.95
N ALA A 28 -8.76 -11.52 9.81
CA ALA A 28 -7.81 -11.42 10.92
C ALA A 28 -7.97 -12.58 11.91
N LEU A 29 -9.21 -12.96 12.26
CA LEU A 29 -9.47 -14.11 13.12
C LEU A 29 -9.08 -15.43 12.47
N CYS A 30 -9.33 -15.58 11.16
CA CYS A 30 -8.90 -16.74 10.38
C CYS A 30 -7.38 -16.90 10.39
N LEU A 31 -6.63 -15.84 10.06
CA LEU A 31 -5.17 -15.84 10.06
C LEU A 31 -4.58 -16.05 11.47
N LYS A 32 -5.18 -15.42 12.49
CA LYS A 32 -4.83 -15.66 13.89
C LYS A 32 -4.93 -17.15 14.24
N GLN A 33 -6.04 -17.79 13.89
CA GLN A 33 -6.25 -19.23 14.14
C GLN A 33 -5.15 -20.06 13.46
N TYR A 34 -4.88 -19.85 12.17
CA TYR A 34 -3.82 -20.57 11.46
C TYR A 34 -2.45 -20.37 12.11
N CYS A 35 -2.13 -19.17 12.55
CA CYS A 35 -0.85 -18.90 13.23
C CYS A 35 -0.77 -19.59 14.60
N GLU A 36 -1.85 -19.60 15.37
CA GLU A 36 -1.91 -20.29 16.67
C GLU A 36 -1.81 -21.81 16.52
N GLU A 37 -2.47 -22.41 15.52
CA GLU A 37 -2.35 -23.82 15.18
C GLU A 37 -0.91 -24.22 14.78
N LEU A 38 -0.14 -23.29 14.21
CA LEU A 38 1.28 -23.44 13.88
C LEU A 38 2.21 -23.08 15.05
N GLY A 39 1.67 -22.83 16.24
CA GLY A 39 2.42 -22.61 17.48
C GLY A 39 2.93 -21.17 17.67
N ALA A 40 2.36 -20.18 17.00
CA ALA A 40 2.71 -18.79 17.25
C ALA A 40 2.08 -18.25 18.53
N THR A 41 2.77 -17.28 19.14
CA THR A 41 2.11 -16.31 20.04
C THR A 41 1.55 -15.20 19.17
N VAL A 42 0.22 -15.02 19.21
CA VAL A 42 -0.46 -14.05 18.35
C VAL A 42 -1.06 -12.90 19.17
N GLU A 43 -0.83 -11.69 18.69
CA GLU A 43 -1.40 -10.45 19.19
C GLU A 43 -2.20 -9.79 18.06
N ILE A 44 -3.36 -9.22 18.39
CA ILE A 44 -4.05 -8.25 17.54
C ILE A 44 -3.84 -6.90 18.22
N ASP A 45 -3.20 -5.96 17.53
CA ASP A 45 -2.88 -4.65 18.07
C ASP A 45 -4.08 -3.68 18.09
N ASP A 46 -3.85 -2.45 18.52
CA ASP A 46 -4.88 -1.41 18.65
C ASP A 46 -5.02 -0.52 17.39
N ALA A 47 -4.38 -0.88 16.27
CA ALA A 47 -4.41 -0.09 15.04
C ALA A 47 -5.85 0.20 14.57
N GLY A 48 -6.75 -0.79 14.67
CA GLY A 48 -8.14 -0.62 14.27
C GLY A 48 -8.87 0.50 15.02
N GLU A 49 -8.62 0.65 16.31
CA GLU A 49 -9.22 1.73 17.12
C GLU A 49 -8.77 3.11 16.61
N LYS A 50 -7.50 3.23 16.20
CA LYS A 50 -6.89 4.48 15.73
C LYS A 50 -7.39 4.90 14.33
N VAL A 51 -7.74 3.92 13.48
CA VAL A 51 -8.12 4.19 12.08
C VAL A 51 -9.63 4.04 11.81
N GLY A 52 -10.42 3.73 12.85
CA GLY A 52 -11.86 3.49 12.71
C GLY A 52 -12.19 2.16 12.02
N GLY A 53 -11.35 1.15 12.22
CA GLY A 53 -11.52 -0.21 11.76
C GLY A 53 -12.19 -1.11 12.79
N ASN A 54 -12.51 -2.34 12.41
CA ASN A 54 -13.17 -3.32 13.28
C ASN A 54 -12.21 -4.36 13.90
N THR A 55 -10.91 -4.27 13.56
CA THR A 55 -9.80 -5.09 14.09
C THR A 55 -8.48 -4.34 13.97
N GLY A 56 -7.41 -4.83 14.61
CA GLY A 56 -6.03 -4.36 14.45
C GLY A 56 -5.21 -5.26 13.54
N ASN A 57 -3.91 -4.95 13.41
CA ASN A 57 -2.95 -5.82 12.74
C ASN A 57 -2.80 -7.12 13.51
N VAL A 58 -2.66 -8.25 12.80
CA VAL A 58 -2.33 -9.55 13.40
C VAL A 58 -0.80 -9.69 13.41
N ILE A 59 -0.21 -9.80 14.59
CA ILE A 59 1.23 -9.96 14.78
C ILE A 59 1.48 -11.34 15.39
N ALA A 60 2.00 -12.27 14.59
CA ALA A 60 2.26 -13.64 14.98
C ALA A 60 3.78 -13.88 15.13
N ARG A 61 4.19 -14.32 16.32
CA ARG A 61 5.61 -14.57 16.68
C ARG A 61 5.90 -16.05 16.79
N PHE A 62 6.77 -16.56 15.93
CA PHE A 62 7.26 -17.93 15.94
C PHE A 62 8.68 -17.95 16.50
N ALA A 63 8.92 -18.82 17.50
CA ALA A 63 10.19 -18.86 18.22
C ALA A 63 11.39 -19.28 17.34
N GLY A 64 11.13 -19.97 16.22
CA GLY A 64 12.17 -20.55 15.40
C GLY A 64 12.80 -21.79 16.06
N THR A 65 13.78 -22.38 15.38
CA THR A 65 14.49 -23.59 15.85
C THR A 65 15.98 -23.35 16.08
N ILE A 66 16.50 -22.17 15.72
CA ILE A 66 17.91 -21.78 15.84
C ILE A 66 18.07 -20.81 16.99
N PRO A 67 18.68 -21.24 18.12
CA PRO A 67 18.86 -20.37 19.29
C PRO A 67 19.74 -19.14 18.96
N GLY A 68 19.30 -17.96 19.37
CA GLY A 68 20.09 -16.74 19.21
C GLY A 68 20.10 -16.15 17.79
N ALA A 69 19.43 -16.77 16.82
CA ALA A 69 19.32 -16.21 15.49
C ALA A 69 18.49 -14.91 15.49
N GLU A 70 18.88 -13.98 14.61
CA GLU A 70 18.14 -12.74 14.43
C GLU A 70 16.76 -12.97 13.82
N THR A 71 15.74 -12.34 14.37
CA THR A 71 14.35 -12.45 13.90
C THR A 71 14.20 -11.83 12.51
N ILE A 72 13.47 -12.50 11.63
CA ILE A 72 13.08 -12.00 10.30
C ILE A 72 11.58 -11.69 10.28
N MET A 73 11.19 -10.61 9.58
CA MET A 73 9.81 -10.24 9.37
C MET A 73 9.29 -10.81 8.04
N MET A 74 8.03 -11.24 8.01
CA MET A 74 7.22 -11.46 6.82
C MET A 74 5.94 -10.65 6.96
N SER A 75 5.55 -9.90 5.93
CA SER A 75 4.33 -9.09 6.00
C SER A 75 3.50 -9.18 4.73
N ALA A 76 2.18 -9.14 4.91
CA ALA A 76 1.15 -9.06 3.88
C ALA A 76 -0.05 -8.29 4.43
N HIS A 77 -0.87 -7.66 3.58
CA HIS A 77 -2.06 -6.99 4.08
C HIS A 77 -3.33 -7.85 3.97
N MET A 78 -4.32 -7.55 4.81
CA MET A 78 -5.56 -8.31 4.91
C MET A 78 -6.71 -7.68 4.15
N ASP A 79 -6.66 -6.37 3.96
CA ASP A 79 -7.73 -5.64 3.30
C ASP A 79 -7.67 -5.75 1.78
N THR A 80 -8.78 -5.44 1.16
CA THR A 80 -8.93 -5.38 -0.29
C THR A 80 -9.64 -4.09 -0.69
N VAL A 81 -9.40 -3.65 -1.93
CA VAL A 81 -10.20 -2.56 -2.53
C VAL A 81 -11.65 -3.00 -2.78
N VAL A 82 -12.50 -2.01 -3.08
CA VAL A 82 -13.90 -2.25 -3.49
C VAL A 82 -14.03 -2.19 -5.02
N PRO A 83 -14.95 -2.99 -5.59
CA PRO A 83 -15.88 -3.95 -5.00
C PRO A 83 -15.20 -5.29 -4.66
N GLY A 84 -15.22 -5.71 -3.40
CA GLY A 84 -14.52 -6.90 -2.88
C GLY A 84 -15.39 -7.77 -1.97
N GLU A 85 -16.74 -7.63 -2.00
CA GLU A 85 -17.66 -8.41 -1.19
C GLU A 85 -18.33 -9.54 -1.98
N GLY A 86 -18.44 -10.71 -1.36
CA GLY A 86 -19.07 -11.89 -1.98
C GLY A 86 -18.27 -12.46 -3.15
N VAL A 87 -16.95 -12.45 -3.06
CA VAL A 87 -16.02 -12.93 -4.09
C VAL A 87 -16.32 -14.38 -4.49
N LYS A 88 -16.45 -14.61 -5.80
CA LYS A 88 -16.70 -15.92 -6.40
C LYS A 88 -15.51 -16.33 -7.24
N PRO A 89 -14.50 -16.99 -6.64
CA PRO A 89 -13.31 -17.39 -7.38
C PRO A 89 -13.63 -18.48 -8.41
N ILE A 90 -13.14 -18.28 -9.62
CA ILE A 90 -13.22 -19.21 -10.77
C ILE A 90 -11.80 -19.71 -11.03
N ILE A 91 -11.65 -21.03 -11.11
CA ILE A 91 -10.37 -21.67 -11.45
C ILE A 91 -10.42 -22.03 -12.91
N ASP A 92 -9.50 -21.48 -13.68
CA ASP A 92 -9.34 -21.71 -15.12
C ASP A 92 -7.90 -22.17 -15.41
N GLY A 93 -7.67 -23.50 -15.28
CA GLY A 93 -6.33 -24.06 -15.32
C GLY A 93 -5.47 -23.57 -14.13
N ASP A 94 -4.41 -22.84 -14.45
CA ASP A 94 -3.49 -22.27 -13.48
C ASP A 94 -3.88 -20.84 -13.05
N ILE A 95 -4.96 -20.30 -13.62
CA ILE A 95 -5.44 -18.95 -13.33
C ILE A 95 -6.61 -19.01 -12.37
N ILE A 96 -6.56 -18.15 -11.34
CA ILE A 96 -7.70 -17.87 -10.47
C ILE A 96 -8.15 -16.43 -10.76
N ARG A 97 -9.44 -16.25 -11.03
CA ARG A 97 -10.08 -14.97 -11.32
C ARG A 97 -11.50 -14.94 -10.74
N THR A 98 -12.20 -13.85 -10.90
CA THR A 98 -13.64 -13.76 -10.51
C THR A 98 -14.55 -13.80 -11.71
N ASP A 99 -15.86 -13.70 -11.47
CA ASP A 99 -16.89 -13.52 -12.50
C ASP A 99 -16.92 -12.09 -13.10
N GLY A 100 -16.03 -11.21 -12.65
CA GLY A 100 -15.92 -9.82 -13.08
C GLY A 100 -16.86 -8.85 -12.35
N THR A 101 -17.56 -9.31 -11.32
CA THR A 101 -18.39 -8.44 -10.46
C THR A 101 -17.63 -7.84 -9.29
N THR A 102 -16.52 -8.49 -8.87
CA THR A 102 -15.65 -8.05 -7.78
C THR A 102 -14.18 -8.16 -8.20
N VAL A 103 -13.29 -7.54 -7.44
CA VAL A 103 -11.87 -7.90 -7.43
C VAL A 103 -11.72 -9.34 -6.94
N LEU A 104 -10.56 -9.97 -7.17
CA LEU A 104 -10.27 -11.30 -6.61
C LEU A 104 -9.86 -11.19 -5.13
N GLY A 105 -9.13 -10.15 -4.77
CA GLY A 105 -8.47 -10.00 -3.48
C GLY A 105 -7.23 -10.91 -3.36
N GLY A 106 -6.62 -11.27 -4.49
CA GLY A 106 -5.28 -11.84 -4.56
C GLY A 106 -4.26 -10.88 -3.99
N ASP A 107 -4.47 -9.61 -4.20
CA ASP A 107 -3.92 -8.45 -3.53
C ASP A 107 -4.63 -8.22 -2.18
N ASP A 108 -4.06 -8.57 -0.97
CA ASP A 108 -2.78 -9.32 -0.84
C ASP A 108 -3.01 -10.62 -0.04
N LYS A 109 -4.18 -11.25 -0.21
CA LYS A 109 -4.45 -12.56 0.43
C LYS A 109 -3.54 -13.66 -0.10
N SER A 110 -2.90 -13.45 -1.26
CA SER A 110 -1.87 -14.33 -1.78
C SER A 110 -0.62 -14.31 -0.91
N GLY A 111 -0.16 -13.14 -0.48
CA GLY A 111 0.92 -12.99 0.48
C GLY A 111 0.57 -13.61 1.84
N CYS A 112 -0.66 -13.38 2.33
CA CYS A 112 -1.15 -14.01 3.55
C CYS A 112 -1.07 -15.55 3.47
N ALA A 113 -1.52 -16.14 2.36
CA ALA A 113 -1.48 -17.59 2.14
C ALA A 113 -0.05 -18.14 2.04
N ILE A 114 0.85 -17.41 1.35
CA ILE A 114 2.27 -17.76 1.23
C ILE A 114 2.92 -17.80 2.61
N ILE A 115 2.75 -16.80 3.45
CA ILE A 115 3.33 -16.75 4.81
C ILE A 115 2.93 -17.98 5.63
N ILE A 116 1.65 -18.31 5.66
CA ILE A 116 1.14 -19.49 6.40
C ILE A 116 1.72 -20.80 5.87
N GLU A 117 1.74 -20.98 4.54
CA GLU A 117 2.27 -22.23 3.93
C GLU A 117 3.77 -22.36 4.13
N VAL A 118 4.54 -21.26 4.05
CA VAL A 118 5.99 -21.26 4.32
C VAL A 118 6.28 -21.77 5.71
N ILE A 119 5.64 -21.23 6.73
CA ILE A 119 5.84 -21.64 8.13
C ILE A 119 5.50 -23.12 8.31
N ARG A 120 4.40 -23.57 7.72
CA ARG A 120 3.98 -24.97 7.74
C ARG A 120 5.01 -25.89 7.09
N CYS A 121 5.54 -25.51 5.93
CA CYS A 121 6.58 -26.26 5.24
C CYS A 121 7.87 -26.35 6.05
N LEU A 122 8.30 -25.27 6.70
CA LEU A 122 9.49 -25.28 7.57
C LEU A 122 9.34 -26.30 8.70
N GLN A 123 8.16 -26.34 9.35
CA GLN A 123 7.87 -27.26 10.45
C GLN A 123 7.74 -28.71 9.99
N GLU A 124 6.93 -28.98 8.95
CA GLU A 124 6.68 -30.34 8.44
C GLU A 124 7.94 -31.01 7.90
N GLN A 125 8.86 -30.24 7.31
CA GLN A 125 10.11 -30.74 6.74
C GLN A 125 11.27 -30.66 7.72
N ASN A 126 11.05 -30.22 8.96
CA ASN A 126 12.09 -30.01 9.97
C ASN A 126 13.26 -29.15 9.46
N ILE A 127 12.95 -28.12 8.67
CA ILE A 127 13.95 -27.18 8.20
C ILE A 127 14.31 -26.23 9.36
N PRO A 128 15.59 -26.11 9.75
CA PRO A 128 15.99 -25.14 10.77
C PRO A 128 15.72 -23.70 10.27
N TYR A 129 15.11 -22.88 11.11
CA TYR A 129 14.77 -21.49 10.79
C TYR A 129 14.94 -20.56 11.98
N ALA A 130 15.30 -19.30 11.68
CA ALA A 130 15.38 -18.21 12.65
C ALA A 130 13.97 -17.85 13.17
N PRO A 131 13.85 -17.17 14.32
CA PRO A 131 12.55 -16.62 14.76
C PRO A 131 11.89 -15.76 13.69
N ILE A 132 10.55 -15.87 13.57
CA ILE A 132 9.77 -15.15 12.55
C ILE A 132 8.74 -14.27 13.25
N GLU A 133 8.60 -13.02 12.79
CA GLU A 133 7.47 -12.14 13.09
C GLU A 133 6.67 -11.98 11.80
N ALA A 134 5.49 -12.63 11.74
CA ALA A 134 4.55 -12.47 10.66
C ALA A 134 3.55 -11.35 11.01
N ILE A 135 3.42 -10.36 10.12
CA ILE A 135 2.53 -9.21 10.30
C ILE A 135 1.52 -9.23 9.19
N PHE A 136 0.24 -9.30 9.56
CA PHE A 136 -0.86 -9.13 8.63
C PHE A 136 -1.53 -7.79 8.94
N SER A 137 -1.29 -6.81 8.07
CA SER A 137 -1.72 -5.42 8.29
C SER A 137 -3.16 -5.19 7.84
N ILE A 138 -3.78 -4.16 8.42
CA ILE A 138 -5.09 -3.64 8.03
C ILE A 138 -4.94 -2.35 7.22
N CYS A 139 -5.95 -2.00 6.42
CA CYS A 139 -6.07 -0.67 5.80
C CYS A 139 -4.81 -0.23 5.03
N GLU A 140 -4.14 -1.14 4.34
CA GLU A 140 -3.03 -0.84 3.43
C GLU A 140 -3.54 0.04 2.29
N GLU A 141 -4.63 -0.38 1.65
CA GLU A 141 -5.25 0.18 0.46
C GLU A 141 -5.81 1.62 0.62
N VAL A 142 -5.92 2.06 1.86
CA VAL A 142 -6.40 3.42 2.20
C VAL A 142 -5.31 4.26 2.87
N GLY A 143 -4.06 3.97 2.55
CA GLY A 143 -2.91 4.78 2.92
C GLY A 143 -1.95 4.15 3.93
N LEU A 144 -1.74 2.83 3.89
CA LEU A 144 -0.76 2.09 4.70
C LEU A 144 -1.00 2.24 6.20
N LEU A 145 -2.30 2.37 6.59
CA LEU A 145 -2.66 2.80 7.95
C LEU A 145 -2.30 1.73 9.00
N GLY A 146 -2.39 0.45 8.63
CA GLY A 146 -2.01 -0.65 9.51
C GLY A 146 -0.54 -0.57 9.87
N ALA A 147 0.35 -0.61 8.88
CA ALA A 147 1.80 -0.54 9.07
C ALA A 147 2.24 0.75 9.79
N LYS A 148 1.59 1.89 9.52
CA LYS A 148 1.85 3.16 10.23
C LYS A 148 1.59 3.05 11.72
N ASN A 149 0.65 2.21 12.14
CA ASN A 149 0.26 2.04 13.53
C ASN A 149 0.95 0.85 14.22
N VAL A 150 1.71 0.01 13.49
CA VAL A 150 2.55 -1.03 14.12
C VAL A 150 3.58 -0.37 15.03
N ASP A 151 3.62 -0.83 16.29
CA ASP A 151 4.64 -0.45 17.27
C ASP A 151 5.91 -1.27 17.03
N VAL A 152 6.83 -0.71 16.23
CA VAL A 152 8.07 -1.40 15.85
C VAL A 152 9.04 -1.62 17.01
N ASP A 153 8.88 -0.90 18.12
CA ASP A 153 9.70 -1.10 19.32
C ASP A 153 9.37 -2.45 20.00
N LYS A 154 8.17 -2.98 19.79
CA LYS A 154 7.77 -4.32 20.23
C LYS A 154 8.21 -5.45 19.31
N LEU A 155 8.72 -5.13 18.12
CA LEU A 155 9.25 -6.10 17.18
C LEU A 155 10.74 -6.33 17.42
N LYS A 156 11.16 -7.58 17.22
CA LYS A 156 12.58 -7.97 17.24
C LYS A 156 13.21 -7.92 15.86
N ALA A 157 12.42 -8.13 14.83
CA ALA A 157 12.89 -8.09 13.44
C ALA A 157 13.42 -6.70 13.07
N ARG A 158 14.52 -6.68 12.33
CA ARG A 158 15.10 -5.45 11.74
C ARG A 158 15.29 -5.56 10.23
N TYR A 159 14.90 -6.68 9.67
CA TYR A 159 14.85 -6.93 8.22
C TYR A 159 13.73 -7.92 7.92
N GLY A 160 13.26 -7.92 6.67
CA GLY A 160 12.16 -8.82 6.28
C GLY A 160 11.72 -8.67 4.84
N ILE A 161 10.59 -9.29 4.52
CA ILE A 161 9.97 -9.31 3.20
C ILE A 161 8.50 -8.94 3.34
N VAL A 162 8.04 -8.06 2.47
CA VAL A 162 6.62 -7.77 2.24
C VAL A 162 6.21 -8.51 0.97
N PHE A 163 5.03 -9.11 0.97
CA PHE A 163 4.51 -9.91 -0.15
C PHE A 163 3.33 -9.16 -0.79
N ASP A 164 3.61 -8.15 -1.57
CA ASP A 164 2.59 -7.25 -2.10
C ASP A 164 3.00 -6.74 -3.48
N SER A 165 3.25 -7.69 -4.39
CA SER A 165 3.56 -7.36 -5.78
C SER A 165 3.19 -8.50 -6.73
N ASP A 166 3.43 -8.28 -8.04
CA ASP A 166 2.93 -9.13 -9.10
C ASP A 166 3.84 -10.35 -9.39
N ASP A 167 4.94 -10.21 -10.06
CA ASP A 167 5.77 -11.31 -10.55
C ASP A 167 6.81 -11.75 -9.49
N PRO A 168 6.91 -13.05 -9.13
CA PRO A 168 7.92 -13.52 -8.18
C PRO A 168 9.37 -13.38 -8.68
N GLY A 169 9.58 -13.14 -9.97
CA GLY A 169 10.87 -12.75 -10.54
C GLY A 169 11.24 -11.28 -10.30
N PHE A 170 10.38 -10.51 -9.63
CA PHE A 170 10.63 -9.10 -9.31
C PHE A 170 10.72 -8.89 -7.79
N LEU A 171 11.78 -8.21 -7.39
CA LEU A 171 11.98 -7.73 -6.03
C LEU A 171 12.02 -6.20 -6.07
N PHE A 172 10.99 -5.55 -5.56
CA PHE A 172 10.97 -4.10 -5.48
C PHE A 172 11.77 -3.65 -4.26
N THR A 173 12.87 -2.98 -4.54
CA THR A 173 13.81 -2.43 -3.54
C THR A 173 13.69 -0.93 -3.40
N LYS A 174 12.95 -0.27 -4.31
CA LYS A 174 12.70 1.17 -4.31
C LYS A 174 11.21 1.44 -4.48
N GLY A 175 10.69 2.34 -3.67
CA GLY A 175 9.33 2.86 -3.74
C GLY A 175 9.32 4.37 -3.52
N PRO A 176 8.44 5.14 -4.21
CA PRO A 176 8.41 6.59 -4.06
C PRO A 176 7.91 7.02 -2.68
N SER A 177 8.26 8.23 -2.27
CA SER A 177 7.51 8.99 -1.28
C SER A 177 6.22 9.50 -1.89
N GLN A 178 5.19 9.70 -1.05
CA GLN A 178 3.93 10.33 -1.45
C GLN A 178 3.55 11.46 -0.50
N ASN A 179 3.06 12.56 -1.06
CA ASN A 179 2.36 13.61 -0.32
C ASN A 179 0.93 13.75 -0.84
N TYR A 180 -0.01 14.00 0.08
CA TYR A 180 -1.32 14.52 -0.26
C TYR A 180 -1.25 16.04 -0.41
N VAL A 181 -2.02 16.57 -1.36
CA VAL A 181 -2.18 18.00 -1.60
C VAL A 181 -3.67 18.32 -1.49
N ASP A 182 -4.04 19.04 -0.44
CA ASP A 182 -5.41 19.38 -0.09
C ASP A 182 -5.57 20.91 -0.18
N ILE A 183 -6.46 21.41 -1.05
CA ILE A 183 -6.55 22.83 -1.35
C ILE A 183 -7.99 23.29 -1.34
N GLU A 184 -8.30 24.24 -0.49
CA GLU A 184 -9.57 24.96 -0.49
C GLU A 184 -9.44 26.32 -1.19
N ILE A 185 -10.38 26.62 -2.07
CA ILE A 185 -10.49 27.88 -2.78
C ILE A 185 -11.78 28.56 -2.32
N HIS A 186 -11.64 29.73 -1.69
CA HIS A 186 -12.75 30.53 -1.21
C HIS A 186 -12.90 31.80 -2.09
N GLY A 187 -14.05 31.95 -2.72
CA GLY A 187 -14.45 33.10 -3.52
C GLY A 187 -15.55 33.92 -2.83
N LEU A 188 -16.44 34.48 -3.64
CA LEU A 188 -17.58 35.24 -3.18
C LEU A 188 -18.82 34.87 -4.00
N GLU A 189 -19.90 34.48 -3.33
CA GLU A 189 -21.18 34.19 -3.96
C GLU A 189 -21.90 35.42 -4.46
N SER A 190 -22.62 35.28 -5.55
CA SER A 190 -23.56 36.26 -6.07
C SER A 190 -24.59 35.60 -6.98
N HIS A 191 -25.67 36.33 -7.35
CA HIS A 191 -26.66 35.86 -8.32
C HIS A 191 -26.05 35.87 -9.74
N ALA A 192 -25.85 34.71 -10.35
CA ALA A 192 -25.11 34.56 -11.61
C ALA A 192 -25.74 35.34 -12.80
N GLY A 193 -27.06 35.56 -12.80
CA GLY A 193 -27.76 36.28 -13.88
C GLY A 193 -28.04 37.72 -13.59
N VAL A 194 -27.96 38.19 -12.32
CA VAL A 194 -28.33 39.57 -11.94
C VAL A 194 -27.10 40.40 -11.61
N PHE A 195 -26.18 39.84 -10.84
CA PHE A 195 -24.99 40.54 -10.35
C PHE A 195 -23.73 39.69 -10.49
N PRO A 196 -23.41 39.12 -11.69
CA PRO A 196 -22.24 38.26 -11.87
C PRO A 196 -20.90 38.94 -11.51
N GLU A 197 -20.84 40.28 -11.69
CA GLU A 197 -19.66 41.10 -11.36
C GLU A 197 -19.42 41.27 -9.86
N GLN A 198 -20.41 40.95 -9.02
CA GLN A 198 -20.30 41.01 -7.56
C GLN A 198 -19.80 39.66 -6.97
N GLY A 199 -19.55 38.65 -7.80
CA GLY A 199 -19.09 37.38 -7.38
C GLY A 199 -17.61 37.08 -7.75
N VAL A 200 -16.97 36.17 -6.99
CA VAL A 200 -15.65 35.62 -7.29
C VAL A 200 -15.79 34.10 -7.38
N SER A 201 -15.74 33.56 -8.60
CA SER A 201 -16.01 32.15 -8.86
C SER A 201 -14.84 31.26 -8.48
N ALA A 202 -14.99 30.48 -7.40
CA ALA A 202 -14.01 29.49 -6.98
C ALA A 202 -13.83 28.36 -8.03
N ILE A 203 -14.89 27.96 -8.75
CA ILE A 203 -14.80 26.98 -9.85
C ILE A 203 -13.92 27.49 -11.00
N LYS A 204 -14.06 28.78 -11.37
CA LYS A 204 -13.24 29.36 -12.45
C LYS A 204 -11.75 29.39 -12.05
N ILE A 205 -11.47 29.73 -10.81
CA ILE A 205 -10.09 29.71 -10.26
C ILE A 205 -9.54 28.28 -10.28
N ALA A 206 -10.30 27.30 -9.78
CA ALA A 206 -9.91 25.90 -9.79
C ALA A 206 -9.63 25.37 -11.21
N ALA A 207 -10.49 25.68 -12.17
CA ALA A 207 -10.34 25.25 -13.55
C ALA A 207 -9.07 25.84 -14.21
N GLU A 208 -8.79 27.13 -13.97
CA GLU A 208 -7.57 27.79 -14.44
C GLU A 208 -6.31 27.19 -13.79
N ALA A 209 -6.36 26.94 -12.48
CA ALA A 209 -5.24 26.34 -11.74
C ALA A 209 -4.93 24.93 -12.26
N ILE A 210 -5.93 24.04 -12.35
CA ILE A 210 -5.75 22.67 -12.83
C ILE A 210 -5.24 22.65 -14.29
N HIS A 211 -5.71 23.56 -15.14
CA HIS A 211 -5.19 23.67 -16.52
C HIS A 211 -3.70 23.99 -16.58
N ASN A 212 -3.20 24.77 -15.62
CA ASN A 212 -1.82 25.19 -15.56
C ASN A 212 -0.90 24.25 -14.76
N MET A 213 -1.48 23.36 -13.95
CA MET A 213 -0.71 22.35 -13.20
C MET A 213 -0.05 21.36 -14.14
N ASN A 214 1.18 20.98 -13.84
CA ASN A 214 1.84 19.86 -14.46
C ASN A 214 1.37 18.57 -13.75
N LEU A 215 0.52 17.77 -14.41
CA LEU A 215 -0.09 16.56 -13.86
C LEU A 215 0.21 15.33 -14.73
N GLY A 216 0.00 14.15 -14.16
CA GLY A 216 0.31 12.87 -14.76
C GLY A 216 1.75 12.47 -14.49
N ARG A 217 2.46 11.97 -15.50
CA ARG A 217 3.90 11.63 -15.39
C ARG A 217 4.73 12.86 -15.71
N ILE A 218 5.38 13.38 -14.68
CA ILE A 218 6.20 14.60 -14.74
C ILE A 218 7.59 14.28 -15.32
N ASP A 219 8.20 13.22 -14.79
CA ASP A 219 9.47 12.65 -15.28
C ASP A 219 9.51 11.14 -14.99
N ASP A 220 10.66 10.49 -15.13
CA ASP A 220 10.81 9.04 -14.99
C ASP A 220 10.44 8.53 -13.59
N GLU A 221 10.51 9.38 -12.56
CA GLU A 221 10.33 8.99 -11.16
C GLU A 221 9.27 9.83 -10.41
N THR A 222 8.68 10.85 -11.08
CA THR A 222 7.74 11.79 -10.45
C THR A 222 6.38 11.75 -11.13
N THR A 223 5.32 11.66 -10.33
CA THR A 223 3.93 11.75 -10.79
C THR A 223 3.12 12.68 -9.91
N ALA A 224 2.07 13.30 -10.46
CA ALA A 224 1.12 14.11 -9.72
C ALA A 224 -0.30 13.97 -10.28
N ASN A 225 -1.31 14.12 -9.44
CA ASN A 225 -2.71 14.04 -9.85
C ASN A 225 -3.61 14.89 -8.95
N ILE A 226 -4.68 15.43 -9.53
CA ILE A 226 -5.87 15.91 -8.80
C ILE A 226 -6.93 14.83 -8.91
N GLY A 227 -7.16 14.10 -7.83
CA GLY A 227 -8.07 12.96 -7.80
C GLY A 227 -9.53 13.35 -7.58
N THR A 228 -9.79 14.43 -6.82
CA THR A 228 -11.14 14.89 -6.56
C THR A 228 -11.28 16.41 -6.63
N ILE A 229 -12.44 16.85 -7.11
CA ILE A 229 -12.88 18.24 -7.08
C ILE A 229 -14.32 18.28 -6.59
N THR A 230 -14.60 19.08 -5.57
CA THR A 230 -15.95 19.28 -5.05
C THR A 230 -16.22 20.77 -4.87
N GLY A 231 -17.42 21.23 -5.20
CA GLY A 231 -17.78 22.65 -5.04
C GLY A 231 -19.02 23.06 -5.85
N GLY A 232 -19.46 24.28 -5.60
CA GLY A 232 -20.69 24.83 -6.16
C GLY A 232 -21.96 24.31 -5.47
N ALA A 233 -23.01 25.15 -5.45
CA ALA A 233 -24.31 24.86 -4.80
C ALA A 233 -25.46 24.79 -5.79
N ALA A 234 -25.53 25.73 -6.76
CA ALA A 234 -26.60 25.79 -7.74
C ALA A 234 -26.14 26.52 -9.01
N THR A 235 -26.83 26.28 -10.13
CA THR A 235 -26.45 26.81 -11.45
C THR A 235 -26.61 28.33 -11.57
N ASN A 236 -27.46 28.94 -10.74
CA ASN A 236 -27.75 30.38 -10.73
C ASN A 236 -26.97 31.15 -9.64
N ILE A 237 -26.00 30.49 -8.97
CA ILE A 237 -25.12 31.09 -7.95
C ILE A 237 -23.70 31.06 -8.43
N ILE A 238 -22.96 32.17 -8.35
CA ILE A 238 -21.50 32.18 -8.51
C ILE A 238 -20.91 31.37 -7.34
N PRO A 239 -20.15 30.29 -7.60
CA PRO A 239 -19.68 29.40 -6.53
C PRO A 239 -18.56 30.04 -5.71
N ASN A 240 -18.77 30.10 -4.40
CA ASN A 240 -17.83 30.70 -3.43
C ASN A 240 -16.83 29.70 -2.84
N PHE A 241 -16.98 28.39 -3.14
CA PHE A 241 -16.12 27.37 -2.58
C PHE A 241 -15.83 26.23 -3.56
N VAL A 242 -14.55 25.80 -3.60
CA VAL A 242 -14.10 24.56 -4.22
C VAL A 242 -13.04 23.92 -3.33
N HIS A 243 -13.11 22.59 -3.21
CA HIS A 243 -12.11 21.76 -2.57
C HIS A 243 -11.48 20.83 -3.59
N LEU A 244 -10.16 20.89 -3.71
CA LEU A 244 -9.34 20.02 -4.53
C LEU A 244 -8.56 19.06 -3.63
N ARG A 245 -8.55 17.77 -3.96
CA ARG A 245 -7.65 16.82 -3.32
C ARG A 245 -6.81 16.12 -4.39
N GLY A 246 -5.51 16.18 -4.18
CA GLY A 246 -4.53 15.60 -5.08
C GLY A 246 -3.43 14.86 -4.32
N GLU A 247 -2.52 14.30 -5.10
CA GLU A 247 -1.31 13.66 -4.62
C GLU A 247 -0.13 13.96 -5.54
N ALA A 248 1.06 13.85 -5.00
CA ALA A 248 2.30 13.76 -5.78
C ALA A 248 3.17 12.64 -5.21
N ARG A 249 3.91 11.96 -6.09
CA ARG A 249 4.85 10.89 -5.75
C ARG A 249 6.17 11.13 -6.44
N SER A 250 7.28 10.83 -5.74
CA SER A 250 8.61 10.83 -6.34
C SER A 250 9.59 9.97 -5.53
N HIS A 251 10.58 9.38 -6.22
CA HIS A 251 11.71 8.75 -5.56
C HIS A 251 12.73 9.79 -5.04
N ASP A 252 12.64 11.04 -5.49
CA ASP A 252 13.46 12.17 -5.05
C ASP A 252 12.61 13.13 -4.20
N GLU A 253 13.04 13.35 -2.96
CA GLU A 253 12.33 14.19 -1.99
C GLU A 253 12.29 15.68 -2.43
N ALA A 254 13.34 16.18 -3.11
CA ALA A 254 13.36 17.55 -3.58
C ALA A 254 12.39 17.76 -4.75
N LYS A 255 12.31 16.79 -5.66
CA LYS A 255 11.31 16.79 -6.75
C LYS A 255 9.90 16.69 -6.21
N LEU A 256 9.65 15.82 -5.22
CA LEU A 256 8.36 15.72 -4.57
C LEU A 256 7.91 17.04 -3.94
N ALA A 257 8.81 17.67 -3.19
CA ALA A 257 8.54 18.97 -2.57
C ALA A 257 8.28 20.07 -3.63
N ALA A 258 9.08 20.09 -4.69
CA ALA A 258 8.92 21.04 -5.79
C ALA A 258 7.57 20.85 -6.52
N GLN A 259 7.18 19.59 -6.79
CA GLN A 259 5.90 19.30 -7.46
C GLN A 259 4.69 19.70 -6.59
N CYS A 260 4.72 19.40 -5.28
CA CYS A 260 3.67 19.87 -4.38
C CYS A 260 3.58 21.40 -4.32
N ALA A 261 4.73 22.07 -4.27
CA ALA A 261 4.80 23.53 -4.28
C ALA A 261 4.24 24.14 -5.58
N GLU A 262 4.56 23.53 -6.73
CA GLU A 262 4.02 23.93 -8.04
C GLU A 262 2.49 23.81 -8.09
N MET A 263 1.92 22.70 -7.61
CA MET A 263 0.48 22.51 -7.56
C MET A 263 -0.22 23.59 -6.70
N VAL A 264 0.34 23.93 -5.54
CA VAL A 264 -0.18 25.01 -4.68
C VAL A 264 -0.03 26.37 -5.36
N GLN A 265 1.14 26.66 -5.96
CA GLN A 265 1.41 27.94 -6.62
C GLN A 265 0.46 28.20 -7.79
N CYS A 266 0.11 27.18 -8.58
CA CYS A 266 -0.87 27.33 -9.66
C CYS A 266 -2.22 27.82 -9.14
N VAL A 267 -2.66 27.37 -7.95
CA VAL A 267 -3.92 27.83 -7.35
C VAL A 267 -3.79 29.25 -6.80
N GLU A 268 -2.68 29.57 -6.14
CA GLU A 268 -2.42 30.93 -5.63
C GLU A 268 -2.35 31.95 -6.76
N ASP A 269 -1.67 31.60 -7.87
CA ASP A 269 -1.57 32.46 -9.06
C ASP A 269 -2.93 32.70 -9.72
N ALA A 270 -3.75 31.65 -9.86
CA ALA A 270 -5.11 31.77 -10.40
C ALA A 270 -6.00 32.63 -9.49
N ALA A 271 -5.90 32.46 -8.17
CA ALA A 271 -6.59 33.27 -7.20
C ALA A 271 -6.16 34.74 -7.21
N ALA A 272 -4.87 34.99 -7.40
CA ALA A 272 -4.33 36.37 -7.51
C ALA A 272 -4.81 37.10 -8.77
N ARG A 273 -5.10 36.38 -9.86
CA ARG A 273 -5.68 36.94 -11.10
C ARG A 273 -7.18 37.09 -11.03
N ALA A 274 -7.86 36.51 -10.03
CA ALA A 274 -9.32 36.63 -9.89
C ALA A 274 -9.74 38.04 -9.58
N PRO A 275 -10.99 38.41 -9.94
CA PRO A 275 -11.55 39.76 -9.64
C PRO A 275 -11.50 40.07 -8.14
N VAL A 276 -11.23 41.31 -7.83
CA VAL A 276 -11.39 41.87 -6.47
C VAL A 276 -12.73 42.60 -6.44
N VAL A 277 -13.60 42.23 -5.52
CA VAL A 277 -14.96 42.79 -5.41
C VAL A 277 -15.06 43.63 -4.15
N THR A 278 -15.62 44.85 -4.29
CA THR A 278 -15.91 45.72 -3.14
C THR A 278 -17.42 45.95 -3.09
N LEU A 279 -18.04 45.51 -2.00
CA LEU A 279 -19.47 45.71 -1.71
C LEU A 279 -19.61 46.37 -0.36
N ASP A 280 -20.41 47.44 -0.30
CA ASP A 280 -20.69 48.20 0.95
C ASP A 280 -19.41 48.57 1.73
N GLY A 281 -18.35 48.93 1.01
CA GLY A 281 -17.05 49.28 1.59
C GLY A 281 -16.21 48.09 2.05
N VAL A 282 -16.65 46.83 1.89
CA VAL A 282 -15.91 45.61 2.19
C VAL A 282 -15.30 45.08 0.91
N THR A 283 -13.98 44.94 0.90
CA THR A 283 -13.22 44.39 -0.23
C THR A 283 -12.94 42.88 -0.01
N THR A 284 -13.42 42.07 -0.93
CA THR A 284 -13.24 40.63 -0.94
C THR A 284 -12.32 40.20 -2.09
N LYS A 285 -11.30 39.37 -1.76
CA LYS A 285 -10.42 38.69 -2.70
C LYS A 285 -10.60 37.17 -2.55
N ALA A 286 -10.28 36.43 -3.59
CA ALA A 286 -10.15 35.00 -3.46
C ALA A 286 -9.10 34.65 -2.38
N ARG A 287 -9.38 33.61 -1.59
CA ARG A 287 -8.49 33.10 -0.56
C ARG A 287 -8.23 31.62 -0.82
N VAL A 288 -6.97 31.20 -0.72
CA VAL A 288 -6.53 29.83 -0.85
C VAL A 288 -6.09 29.34 0.53
N VAL A 289 -6.48 28.12 0.88
CA VAL A 289 -5.95 27.39 2.03
C VAL A 289 -5.41 26.08 1.50
N ALA A 290 -4.10 25.87 1.60
CA ALA A 290 -3.43 24.66 1.13
C ALA A 290 -2.78 23.95 2.28
N ASN A 291 -2.92 22.63 2.29
CA ASN A 291 -2.23 21.71 3.20
C ASN A 291 -1.52 20.64 2.37
N VAL A 292 -0.24 20.44 2.63
CA VAL A 292 0.56 19.36 2.03
C VAL A 292 1.01 18.46 3.17
N GLU A 293 0.53 17.21 3.14
CA GLU A 293 0.78 16.23 4.19
C GLU A 293 1.52 15.01 3.64
N ARG A 294 2.54 14.55 4.38
CA ARG A 294 3.24 13.32 4.05
C ARG A 294 2.32 12.11 4.22
N ALA A 295 2.06 11.41 3.12
CA ALA A 295 1.39 10.12 3.18
C ALA A 295 2.35 9.03 3.69
N TYR A 296 3.49 8.85 3.03
CA TYR A 296 4.57 7.94 3.45
C TYR A 296 5.91 8.35 2.82
N GLY A 297 7.02 7.83 3.39
CA GLY A 297 8.38 8.07 2.90
C GLY A 297 8.81 7.09 1.80
N ALA A 298 9.92 7.38 1.15
CA ALA A 298 10.50 6.50 0.15
C ALA A 298 11.04 5.20 0.78
N MET A 299 10.92 4.10 0.04
CA MET A 299 11.70 2.89 0.26
C MET A 299 12.93 2.95 -0.64
N ASN A 300 14.10 2.67 -0.08
CA ASN A 300 15.35 2.57 -0.84
C ASN A 300 16.27 1.56 -0.15
N VAL A 301 16.08 0.29 -0.50
CA VAL A 301 16.86 -0.84 0.04
C VAL A 301 18.10 -1.03 -0.84
N PRO A 302 19.32 -1.00 -0.28
CA PRO A 302 20.55 -1.20 -1.04
C PRO A 302 20.61 -2.57 -1.72
N ASP A 303 21.19 -2.63 -2.93
CA ASP A 303 21.32 -3.87 -3.69
C ASP A 303 22.24 -4.92 -2.99
N ASP A 304 23.14 -4.48 -2.11
CA ASP A 304 24.01 -5.32 -1.29
C ASP A 304 23.45 -5.60 0.11
N SER A 305 22.20 -5.20 0.37
CA SER A 305 21.54 -5.44 1.65
C SER A 305 21.34 -6.94 1.94
N ARG A 306 21.11 -7.24 3.22
CA ARG A 306 20.90 -8.63 3.65
C ARG A 306 19.66 -9.24 3.00
N VAL A 307 18.55 -8.51 2.94
CA VAL A 307 17.30 -9.03 2.39
C VAL A 307 17.43 -9.30 0.90
N VAL A 308 18.07 -8.41 0.13
CA VAL A 308 18.30 -8.60 -1.30
C VAL A 308 19.19 -9.82 -1.55
N ASN A 309 20.28 -9.97 -0.82
CA ASN A 309 21.17 -11.12 -0.93
C ASN A 309 20.49 -12.43 -0.58
N LEU A 310 19.60 -12.46 0.43
CA LEU A 310 18.80 -13.64 0.77
C LEU A 310 17.84 -14.02 -0.35
N VAL A 311 17.12 -13.07 -0.93
CA VAL A 311 16.16 -13.33 -2.01
C VAL A 311 16.89 -13.81 -3.27
N ILE A 312 17.92 -13.11 -3.73
CA ILE A 312 18.70 -13.51 -4.92
C ILE A 312 19.36 -14.89 -4.72
N GLY A 313 19.94 -15.13 -3.54
CA GLY A 313 20.55 -16.41 -3.22
C GLY A 313 19.56 -17.58 -3.18
N ALA A 314 18.38 -17.36 -2.64
CA ALA A 314 17.30 -18.36 -2.60
C ALA A 314 16.73 -18.64 -3.99
N ALA A 315 16.47 -17.59 -4.77
CA ALA A 315 15.99 -17.70 -6.16
C ALA A 315 16.94 -18.55 -7.02
N ALA A 316 18.25 -18.32 -6.90
CA ALA A 316 19.26 -19.11 -7.61
C ALA A 316 19.21 -20.60 -7.25
N ARG A 317 18.87 -20.98 -6.01
CA ARG A 317 18.74 -22.37 -5.56
C ARG A 317 17.59 -23.13 -6.21
N ILE A 318 16.52 -22.41 -6.57
CA ILE A 318 15.35 -22.98 -7.26
C ILE A 318 15.36 -22.75 -8.77
N GLY A 319 16.42 -22.13 -9.30
CA GLY A 319 16.57 -21.84 -10.72
C GLY A 319 15.69 -20.69 -11.23
N LEU A 320 15.27 -19.79 -10.35
CA LEU A 320 14.53 -18.58 -10.66
C LEU A 320 15.48 -17.38 -10.76
N GLU A 321 15.30 -16.54 -11.79
CA GLU A 321 15.99 -15.26 -11.90
C GLU A 321 15.14 -14.17 -11.25
N VAL A 322 15.73 -13.42 -10.31
CA VAL A 322 15.08 -12.27 -9.66
C VAL A 322 15.78 -10.98 -10.05
N LYS A 323 15.01 -9.97 -10.44
CA LYS A 323 15.48 -8.62 -10.77
C LYS A 323 15.03 -7.63 -9.70
N THR A 324 15.96 -6.77 -9.27
CA THR A 324 15.62 -5.64 -8.41
C THR A 324 15.03 -4.50 -9.25
N LEU A 325 13.92 -3.93 -8.80
CA LEU A 325 13.17 -2.90 -9.52
C LEU A 325 12.77 -1.74 -8.60
N ALA A 326 12.41 -0.63 -9.23
CA ALA A 326 11.72 0.49 -8.58
C ALA A 326 10.21 0.39 -8.84
N SER A 327 9.41 0.53 -7.79
CA SER A 327 7.95 0.60 -7.87
C SER A 327 7.47 2.02 -8.18
N GLY A 328 6.36 2.15 -8.90
CA GLY A 328 5.64 3.43 -9.06
C GLY A 328 4.66 3.72 -7.92
N GLY A 329 4.35 2.73 -7.09
CA GLY A 329 3.49 2.82 -5.91
C GLY A 329 4.25 2.62 -4.61
N GLY A 330 3.62 2.95 -3.49
CA GLY A 330 4.10 2.60 -2.16
C GLY A 330 3.30 1.43 -1.60
N CYS A 331 3.90 0.69 -0.68
CA CYS A 331 3.29 -0.40 0.07
C CYS A 331 3.78 -0.35 1.52
N ASP A 332 3.36 -1.30 2.34
CA ASP A 332 3.77 -1.37 3.75
C ASP A 332 5.30 -1.40 3.94
N ALA A 333 6.06 -1.88 2.95
CA ALA A 333 7.52 -1.83 2.97
C ALA A 333 8.06 -0.39 3.07
N ASN A 334 7.40 0.61 2.48
CA ASN A 334 7.78 2.01 2.64
C ASN A 334 7.74 2.45 4.10
N VAL A 335 6.66 2.05 4.80
CA VAL A 335 6.46 2.39 6.21
C VAL A 335 7.47 1.66 7.09
N PHE A 336 7.64 0.35 6.91
CA PHE A 336 8.60 -0.43 7.71
C PHE A 336 10.03 0.07 7.54
N ASN A 337 10.46 0.38 6.31
CA ASN A 337 11.77 0.97 6.05
C ASN A 337 11.94 2.32 6.77
N SER A 338 10.92 3.20 6.73
CA SER A 338 10.95 4.48 7.43
C SER A 338 11.07 4.34 8.95
N LYS A 339 10.63 3.19 9.49
CA LYS A 339 10.69 2.84 10.92
C LYS A 339 11.93 1.98 11.28
N GLY A 340 12.88 1.80 10.35
CA GLY A 340 14.15 1.11 10.59
C GLY A 340 14.08 -0.41 10.50
N ILE A 341 13.07 -0.97 9.82
CA ILE A 341 13.03 -2.39 9.44
C ILE A 341 13.31 -2.48 7.95
N GLU A 342 14.51 -2.91 7.58
CA GLU A 342 14.92 -3.08 6.18
C GLU A 342 14.10 -4.19 5.50
N CYS A 343 13.21 -3.85 4.61
CA CYS A 343 12.40 -4.83 3.89
C CYS A 343 12.18 -4.43 2.42
N ALA A 344 12.14 -5.45 1.57
CA ALA A 344 11.84 -5.34 0.15
C ALA A 344 10.50 -6.01 -0.15
N ASN A 345 9.86 -5.63 -1.26
CA ASN A 345 8.56 -6.14 -1.65
C ASN A 345 8.70 -7.18 -2.77
N LEU A 346 8.16 -8.38 -2.54
CA LEU A 346 8.27 -9.56 -3.39
C LEU A 346 6.93 -9.88 -4.06
N GLY A 347 6.98 -10.29 -5.33
CA GLY A 347 5.80 -10.69 -6.09
C GLY A 347 5.20 -12.02 -5.64
N THR A 348 3.86 -12.12 -5.74
CA THR A 348 3.04 -13.26 -5.29
C THR A 348 2.30 -13.98 -6.43
N GLY A 349 2.31 -13.42 -7.65
CA GLY A 349 1.58 -13.96 -8.80
C GLY A 349 0.28 -13.24 -9.13
N MET A 350 -0.09 -12.20 -8.38
CA MET A 350 -1.28 -11.37 -8.65
C MET A 350 -1.08 -10.47 -9.86
N ARG A 351 -2.15 -10.18 -10.58
CA ARG A 351 -2.14 -9.36 -11.81
C ARG A 351 -3.42 -8.54 -11.92
N ALA A 352 -3.33 -7.40 -12.64
CA ALA A 352 -4.44 -6.48 -12.86
C ALA A 352 -5.16 -6.08 -11.58
N ILE A 353 -4.41 -5.94 -10.49
CA ILE A 353 -4.87 -5.54 -9.16
C ILE A 353 -5.70 -4.26 -9.22
N HIS A 354 -6.53 -4.00 -8.20
CA HIS A 354 -7.43 -2.83 -8.09
C HIS A 354 -8.48 -2.74 -9.22
N THR A 355 -8.74 -3.84 -9.91
CA THR A 355 -9.79 -3.92 -10.94
C THR A 355 -10.59 -5.22 -10.83
N VAL A 356 -11.83 -5.22 -11.33
CA VAL A 356 -12.64 -6.45 -11.44
C VAL A 356 -12.09 -7.46 -12.47
N LYS A 357 -10.98 -7.14 -13.13
CA LYS A 357 -10.21 -8.02 -14.02
C LYS A 357 -9.04 -8.68 -13.32
N GLU A 358 -8.91 -8.49 -12.02
CA GLU A 358 -7.87 -9.10 -11.21
C GLU A 358 -7.85 -10.61 -11.37
N TRP A 359 -6.65 -11.17 -11.48
CA TRP A 359 -6.40 -12.60 -11.57
C TRP A 359 -5.07 -12.95 -10.93
N LEU A 360 -4.89 -14.20 -10.57
CA LEU A 360 -3.66 -14.73 -9.99
C LEU A 360 -3.21 -15.96 -10.76
N ASP A 361 -1.91 -16.02 -11.09
CA ASP A 361 -1.25 -17.23 -11.58
C ASP A 361 -0.80 -18.07 -10.40
N VAL A 362 -1.38 -19.27 -10.25
CA VAL A 362 -1.03 -20.15 -9.13
C VAL A 362 0.41 -20.70 -9.23
N LYS A 363 0.99 -20.80 -10.44
CA LYS A 363 2.39 -21.22 -10.60
C LYS A 363 3.34 -20.15 -10.07
N ASP A 364 3.05 -18.89 -10.34
CA ASP A 364 3.82 -17.79 -9.79
C ASP A 364 3.72 -17.77 -8.25
N MET A 365 2.51 -17.95 -7.70
CA MET A 365 2.33 -18.04 -6.26
C MET A 365 3.09 -19.25 -5.66
N TYR A 366 3.13 -20.39 -6.37
CA TYR A 366 3.93 -21.54 -5.93
C TYR A 366 5.42 -21.22 -5.94
N SER A 367 5.91 -20.57 -6.99
CA SER A 367 7.31 -20.14 -7.11
C SER A 367 7.69 -19.15 -6.03
N ALA A 368 6.84 -18.18 -5.71
CA ALA A 368 7.03 -17.23 -4.60
C ALA A 368 7.12 -17.96 -3.25
N CYS A 369 6.24 -18.93 -3.01
CA CYS A 369 6.25 -19.72 -1.79
C CYS A 369 7.50 -20.60 -1.68
N GLU A 370 7.90 -21.29 -2.75
CA GLU A 370 9.12 -22.11 -2.78
C GLU A 370 10.37 -21.27 -2.55
N MET A 371 10.46 -20.13 -3.21
CA MET A 371 11.54 -19.18 -3.01
C MET A 371 11.59 -18.70 -1.55
N THR A 372 10.44 -18.41 -0.94
CA THR A 372 10.39 -17.96 0.46
C THR A 372 10.84 -19.06 1.43
N VAL A 373 10.50 -20.33 1.19
CA VAL A 373 11.03 -21.44 1.98
C VAL A 373 12.57 -21.49 1.87
N GLU A 374 13.13 -21.30 0.68
CA GLU A 374 14.59 -21.24 0.50
C GLU A 374 15.22 -19.98 1.12
N ILE A 375 14.53 -18.84 1.14
CA ILE A 375 14.99 -17.65 1.87
C ILE A 375 15.11 -17.96 3.36
N MET A 376 14.11 -18.60 3.96
CA MET A 376 14.14 -18.98 5.38
C MET A 376 15.23 -20.03 5.66
N ARG A 377 15.41 -21.00 4.77
CA ARG A 377 16.50 -21.99 4.85
C ARG A 377 17.87 -21.30 4.82
N LEU A 378 18.13 -20.47 3.81
CA LEU A 378 19.39 -19.74 3.64
C LEU A 378 19.67 -18.82 4.83
N ASN A 379 18.66 -18.12 5.32
CA ASN A 379 18.76 -17.29 6.52
C ASN A 379 19.14 -18.13 7.76
N GLY A 380 18.56 -19.32 7.91
CA GLY A 380 18.88 -20.25 8.97
C GLY A 380 20.33 -20.79 8.87
N GLU A 381 20.78 -21.18 7.66
CA GLU A 381 22.15 -21.61 7.41
C GLU A 381 23.18 -20.54 7.77
N GLN A 382 22.90 -19.27 7.39
CA GLN A 382 23.77 -18.14 7.74
C GLN A 382 23.79 -17.86 9.26
N ALA A 383 22.67 -18.08 9.95
CA ALA A 383 22.63 -17.94 11.41
C ALA A 383 23.45 -19.04 12.11
N LEU A 384 23.33 -20.29 11.66
CA LEU A 384 24.14 -21.43 12.17
C LEU A 384 25.65 -21.27 11.90
N ALA A 385 26.03 -20.64 10.79
CA ALA A 385 27.45 -20.43 10.46
C ALA A 385 28.11 -19.31 11.29
N LYS A 386 27.34 -18.47 11.95
CA LYS A 386 27.83 -17.36 12.81
C LYS A 386 27.93 -17.75 14.30
N GLY A 387 27.26 -18.81 14.73
CA GLY A 387 27.24 -19.32 16.09
C GLY A 387 28.18 -20.48 16.28
#